data_145df544c90ac576d74e6cca89d75cee
#
_entry.id   145df544c90ac576d74e6cca89d75cee
#
_cell.length_a   1.000
_cell.length_b   1.000
_cell.length_c   1.000
_cell.angle_alpha   90.00
_cell.angle_beta   90.00
_cell.angle_gamma   90.00
#
_symmetry.space_group_name_H-M   'P 1'
#
loop_
_entity.id
_entity.type
_entity.pdbx_description
1 polymer ?
#
loop_
_entity_poly.entity_id
_entity_poly.type
_entity_poly.pdbx_seq_one_letter_code
_entity_poly.pdbx_strand_id
1 'polypeptide(L)'
;MILLGIRKIMIRDIVIYGDERLQQKSAFIEKVDKEILDLIEDMFETMYKANGVGLAAVQIGILKRLIVISVPDFDEEDDKEKPDFKLALINPEIIWHGEEKEILEEGCLSFPEIRDEVARYKNIKVKYIDTNGEEQILEANDYVAKVLQHEIDHTNGWITDIFFKQIKKFYRDKIQKKNNNDYTKNLR
;
A
#
# COMPACT_ATOMS: atom_id res chain seq x y z
N MET A 1 17.87 -22.06 -30.26
CA MET A 1 18.12 -21.69 -28.83
C MET A 1 17.64 -20.26 -28.68
N ILE A 2 16.38 -20.07 -28.24
CA ILE A 2 15.78 -18.73 -28.04
C ILE A 2 16.35 -18.25 -26.72
N LEU A 3 17.21 -17.25 -26.76
CA LEU A 3 17.58 -16.47 -25.59
C LEU A 3 16.31 -15.77 -25.10
N LEU A 4 15.63 -16.35 -24.13
CA LEU A 4 14.63 -15.65 -23.32
C LEU A 4 15.40 -14.53 -22.63
N GLY A 5 15.27 -13.31 -23.19
CA GLY A 5 15.86 -12.11 -22.60
C GLY A 5 15.35 -11.98 -21.16
N ILE A 6 16.26 -11.97 -20.21
CA ILE A 6 15.95 -11.69 -18.79
C ILE A 6 15.29 -10.30 -18.78
N ARG A 7 13.99 -10.26 -18.43
CA ARG A 7 13.29 -8.97 -18.25
C ARG A 7 14.02 -8.17 -17.17
N LYS A 8 14.31 -6.91 -17.44
CA LYS A 8 14.82 -6.00 -16.42
C LYS A 8 13.64 -5.54 -15.56
N ILE A 9 13.69 -5.83 -14.28
CA ILE A 9 12.74 -5.30 -13.29
C ILE A 9 12.82 -3.77 -13.30
N MET A 10 11.67 -3.11 -13.23
CA MET A 10 11.58 -1.66 -13.30
C MET A 10 11.07 -1.10 -11.96
N ILE A 11 11.88 -0.28 -11.31
CA ILE A 11 11.45 0.52 -10.18
C ILE A 11 10.59 1.67 -10.69
N ARG A 12 9.37 1.79 -10.15
CA ARG A 12 8.39 2.81 -10.54
C ARG A 12 8.43 4.00 -9.59
N ASP A 13 8.08 5.17 -10.11
CA ASP A 13 7.88 6.35 -9.26
C ASP A 13 6.59 6.20 -8.46
N ILE A 14 6.64 6.51 -7.17
CA ILE A 14 5.46 6.52 -6.30
C ILE A 14 4.77 7.88 -6.44
N VAL A 15 3.50 7.87 -6.81
CA VAL A 15 2.67 9.07 -6.86
C VAL A 15 2.30 9.49 -5.45
N ILE A 16 2.39 10.79 -5.18
CA ILE A 16 2.15 11.38 -3.86
C ILE A 16 0.84 12.15 -3.83
N TYR A 17 0.41 12.55 -2.64
CA TYR A 17 -0.77 13.38 -2.43
C TYR A 17 -0.82 14.58 -3.39
N GLY A 18 -1.99 14.79 -3.99
CA GLY A 18 -2.23 15.76 -5.06
C GLY A 18 -2.42 15.11 -6.43
N ASP A 19 -2.02 13.85 -6.60
CA ASP A 19 -2.34 13.07 -7.79
C ASP A 19 -3.77 12.52 -7.69
N GLU A 20 -4.63 12.90 -8.63
CA GLU A 20 -6.06 12.55 -8.62
C GLU A 20 -6.31 11.04 -8.74
N ARG A 21 -5.32 10.28 -9.25
CA ARG A 21 -5.44 8.82 -9.35
C ARG A 21 -5.59 8.15 -7.98
N LEU A 22 -5.00 8.71 -6.92
CA LEU A 22 -5.11 8.16 -5.56
C LEU A 22 -6.53 8.18 -4.99
N GLN A 23 -7.44 8.95 -5.60
CA GLN A 23 -8.85 9.04 -5.22
C GLN A 23 -9.78 8.23 -6.15
N GLN A 24 -9.21 7.58 -7.15
CA GLN A 24 -9.98 6.82 -8.12
C GLN A 24 -10.08 5.35 -7.70
N LYS A 25 -11.25 4.75 -7.95
CA LYS A 25 -11.42 3.32 -7.79
C LYS A 25 -10.69 2.58 -8.90
N SER A 26 -9.85 1.64 -8.52
CA SER A 26 -9.09 0.79 -9.45
C SER A 26 -9.99 -0.21 -10.17
N ALA A 27 -9.72 -0.43 -11.46
CA ALA A 27 -10.43 -1.40 -12.29
C ALA A 27 -10.04 -2.83 -11.95
N PHE A 28 -10.99 -3.75 -12.08
CA PHE A 28 -10.73 -5.18 -11.98
C PHE A 28 -9.79 -5.65 -13.11
N ILE A 29 -8.97 -6.64 -12.79
CA ILE A 29 -8.11 -7.34 -13.74
C ILE A 29 -8.88 -8.57 -14.21
N GLU A 30 -9.16 -8.67 -15.50
CA GLU A 30 -9.95 -9.77 -16.08
C GLU A 30 -9.10 -11.02 -16.29
N LYS A 31 -7.80 -10.86 -16.53
CA LYS A 31 -6.89 -11.97 -16.82
C LYS A 31 -5.53 -11.75 -16.20
N VAL A 32 -5.00 -12.79 -15.59
CA VAL A 32 -3.63 -12.84 -15.11
C VAL A 32 -2.73 -13.26 -16.27
N ASP A 33 -2.14 -12.29 -16.93
CA ASP A 33 -1.21 -12.51 -18.04
C ASP A 33 0.22 -12.10 -17.66
N LYS A 34 1.13 -12.23 -18.62
CA LYS A 34 2.52 -11.86 -18.40
C LYS A 34 2.70 -10.39 -17.99
N GLU A 35 1.88 -9.47 -18.48
CA GLU A 35 1.96 -8.04 -18.13
C GLU A 35 1.64 -7.83 -16.64
N ILE A 36 0.62 -8.54 -16.13
CA ILE A 36 0.26 -8.50 -14.71
C ILE A 36 1.35 -9.12 -13.84
N LEU A 37 1.92 -10.26 -14.25
CA LEU A 37 3.01 -10.89 -13.51
C LEU A 37 4.26 -10.00 -13.49
N ASP A 38 4.59 -9.40 -14.61
CA ASP A 38 5.69 -8.45 -14.73
C ASP A 38 5.46 -7.20 -13.84
N LEU A 39 4.23 -6.70 -13.77
CA LEU A 39 3.86 -5.59 -12.90
C LEU A 39 4.00 -5.94 -11.42
N ILE A 40 3.62 -7.15 -11.03
CA ILE A 40 3.78 -7.63 -9.65
C ILE A 40 5.26 -7.59 -9.21
N GLU A 41 6.17 -8.05 -10.08
CA GLU A 41 7.61 -7.98 -9.80
C GLU A 41 8.10 -6.53 -9.65
N ASP A 42 7.70 -5.63 -10.57
CA ASP A 42 8.03 -4.21 -10.46
C ASP A 42 7.49 -3.58 -9.16
N MET A 43 6.28 -3.98 -8.75
CA MET A 43 5.66 -3.48 -7.52
C MET A 43 6.42 -3.93 -6.28
N PHE A 44 6.82 -5.19 -6.17
CA PHE A 44 7.63 -5.67 -5.05
C PHE A 44 8.95 -4.91 -4.94
N GLU A 45 9.69 -4.78 -6.03
CA GLU A 45 10.97 -4.06 -6.02
C GLU A 45 10.80 -2.57 -5.70
N THR A 46 9.74 -1.94 -6.23
CA THR A 46 9.40 -0.56 -5.89
C THR A 46 9.09 -0.41 -4.41
N MET A 47 8.28 -1.31 -3.85
CA MET A 47 7.93 -1.36 -2.43
C MET A 47 9.17 -1.49 -1.55
N TYR A 48 10.04 -2.46 -1.84
CA TYR A 48 11.29 -2.66 -1.08
C TYR A 48 12.22 -1.46 -1.17
N LYS A 49 12.37 -0.86 -2.35
CA LYS A 49 13.17 0.34 -2.54
C LYS A 49 12.68 1.53 -1.72
N ALA A 50 11.37 1.59 -1.48
CA ALA A 50 10.72 2.62 -0.66
C ALA A 50 10.64 2.26 0.83
N ASN A 51 11.21 1.12 1.27
CA ASN A 51 11.09 0.59 2.63
C ASN A 51 9.62 0.40 3.09
N GLY A 52 8.74 0.01 2.16
CA GLY A 52 7.34 -0.30 2.43
C GLY A 52 7.11 -1.77 2.74
N VAL A 53 6.00 -2.06 3.41
CA VAL A 53 5.49 -3.42 3.68
C VAL A 53 4.28 -3.77 2.83
N GLY A 54 3.71 -2.78 2.13
CA GLY A 54 2.60 -2.90 1.19
C GLY A 54 2.70 -1.85 0.09
N LEU A 55 2.09 -2.15 -1.07
CA LEU A 55 1.98 -1.23 -2.19
C LEU A 55 0.79 -1.62 -3.07
N ALA A 56 -0.08 -0.65 -3.35
CA ALA A 56 -1.15 -0.79 -4.34
C ALA A 56 -0.73 -0.24 -5.71
N ALA A 57 -1.20 -0.83 -6.79
CA ALA A 57 -0.86 -0.43 -8.15
C ALA A 57 -1.19 1.04 -8.45
N VAL A 58 -2.24 1.60 -7.85
CA VAL A 58 -2.58 3.01 -7.98
C VAL A 58 -1.49 3.94 -7.45
N GLN A 59 -0.72 3.52 -6.44
CA GLN A 59 0.40 4.30 -5.90
C GLN A 59 1.58 4.42 -6.87
N ILE A 60 1.63 3.62 -7.91
CA ILE A 60 2.56 3.78 -9.04
C ILE A 60 1.85 4.25 -10.31
N GLY A 61 0.67 4.86 -10.14
CA GLY A 61 -0.11 5.47 -11.20
C GLY A 61 -0.90 4.51 -12.09
N ILE A 62 -1.04 3.24 -11.71
CA ILE A 62 -1.73 2.20 -12.47
C ILE A 62 -3.06 1.87 -11.80
N LEU A 63 -4.19 2.21 -12.45
CA LEU A 63 -5.54 2.03 -11.92
C LEU A 63 -6.04 0.58 -12.10
N LYS A 64 -5.23 -0.39 -11.68
CA LYS A 64 -5.59 -1.81 -11.62
C LYS A 64 -5.77 -2.25 -10.16
N ARG A 65 -6.78 -3.10 -9.90
CA ARG A 65 -7.06 -3.60 -8.56
C ARG A 65 -6.07 -4.70 -8.18
N LEU A 66 -4.86 -4.28 -7.80
CA LEU A 66 -3.71 -5.11 -7.50
C LEU A 66 -2.94 -4.52 -6.33
N ILE A 67 -2.58 -5.37 -5.38
CA ILE A 67 -1.73 -5.01 -4.24
C ILE A 67 -0.64 -6.06 -4.05
N VAL A 68 0.47 -5.63 -3.49
CA VAL A 68 1.54 -6.52 -3.00
C VAL A 68 1.81 -6.20 -1.54
N ILE A 69 2.10 -7.23 -0.75
CA ILE A 69 2.52 -7.09 0.64
C ILE A 69 3.74 -7.97 0.91
N SER A 70 4.62 -7.52 1.80
CA SER A 70 5.72 -8.29 2.37
C SER A 70 5.85 -7.90 3.82
N VAL A 71 5.37 -8.76 4.69
CA VAL A 71 5.30 -8.52 6.13
C VAL A 71 6.29 -9.45 6.82
N PRO A 72 7.20 -8.92 7.66
CA PRO A 72 8.10 -9.76 8.44
C PRO A 72 7.32 -10.80 9.26
N ASP A 73 7.70 -12.05 9.18
CA ASP A 73 7.13 -13.11 9.99
C ASP A 73 7.89 -13.15 11.32
N PHE A 74 7.32 -12.51 12.35
CA PHE A 74 7.84 -12.55 13.69
C PHE A 74 7.26 -13.76 14.43
N ASP A 75 8.02 -14.84 14.52
CA ASP A 75 7.69 -15.92 15.46
C ASP A 75 8.38 -15.61 16.80
N GLU A 76 7.59 -15.25 17.82
CA GLU A 76 8.10 -14.92 19.16
C GLU A 76 8.79 -16.11 19.86
N GLU A 77 8.60 -17.35 19.37
CA GLU A 77 9.14 -18.57 20.00
C GLU A 77 10.48 -19.03 19.42
N ASP A 78 10.87 -18.60 18.24
CA ASP A 78 12.12 -19.04 17.59
C ASP A 78 12.88 -17.79 17.07
N ASP A 79 13.97 -17.44 17.73
CA ASP A 79 14.88 -16.29 17.41
C ASP A 79 15.52 -16.39 16.00
N LYS A 80 14.88 -17.13 15.08
CA LYS A 80 15.28 -17.29 13.69
C LYS A 80 14.45 -16.40 12.79
N GLU A 81 15.13 -15.59 11.98
CA GLU A 81 14.52 -14.88 10.86
C GLU A 81 13.81 -15.88 9.95
N LYS A 82 12.49 -15.89 9.96
CA LYS A 82 11.67 -16.57 8.96
C LYS A 82 11.56 -15.69 7.72
N PRO A 83 11.38 -16.28 6.53
CA PRO A 83 11.13 -15.48 5.34
C PRO A 83 9.86 -14.65 5.52
N ASP A 84 9.88 -13.41 5.07
CA ASP A 84 8.73 -12.52 5.08
C ASP A 84 7.49 -13.21 4.47
N PHE A 85 6.33 -12.98 5.09
CA PHE A 85 5.06 -13.32 4.47
C PHE A 85 4.84 -12.41 3.26
N LYS A 86 5.11 -12.95 2.06
CA LYS A 86 5.08 -12.24 0.78
C LYS A 86 3.90 -12.70 -0.07
N LEU A 87 3.03 -11.77 -0.50
CA LEU A 87 1.85 -12.10 -1.28
C LEU A 87 1.48 -10.98 -2.26
N ALA A 88 1.07 -11.37 -3.48
CA ALA A 88 0.40 -10.51 -4.43
C ALA A 88 -1.09 -10.89 -4.50
N LEU A 89 -1.96 -9.89 -4.37
CA LEU A 89 -3.40 -10.10 -4.40
C LEU A 89 -4.00 -9.32 -5.59
N ILE A 90 -4.55 -10.06 -6.53
CA ILE A 90 -5.25 -9.53 -7.70
C ILE A 90 -6.73 -9.49 -7.38
N ASN A 91 -7.39 -8.37 -7.62
CA ASN A 91 -8.80 -8.12 -7.30
C ASN A 91 -9.17 -8.39 -5.83
N PRO A 92 -8.38 -7.93 -4.84
CA PRO A 92 -8.67 -8.21 -3.45
C PRO A 92 -9.97 -7.56 -2.99
N GLU A 93 -10.74 -8.31 -2.19
CA GLU A 93 -12.01 -7.86 -1.59
C GLU A 93 -12.15 -8.41 -0.18
N ILE A 94 -12.44 -7.55 0.80
CA ILE A 94 -12.75 -7.98 2.16
C ILE A 94 -14.17 -8.54 2.14
N ILE A 95 -14.30 -9.86 2.35
CA ILE A 95 -15.61 -10.57 2.33
C ILE A 95 -16.18 -10.80 3.72
N TRP A 96 -15.35 -10.63 4.76
CA TRP A 96 -15.75 -10.75 6.15
C TRP A 96 -14.76 -10.02 7.06
N HIS A 97 -15.25 -9.52 8.19
CA HIS A 97 -14.44 -9.01 9.29
C HIS A 97 -15.03 -9.37 10.64
N GLY A 98 -14.17 -9.50 11.67
CA GLY A 98 -14.58 -9.61 13.06
C GLY A 98 -15.18 -8.31 13.60
N GLU A 99 -15.65 -8.34 14.86
CA GLU A 99 -16.19 -7.14 15.50
C GLU A 99 -15.11 -6.26 16.15
N GLU A 100 -14.01 -6.88 16.55
CA GLU A 100 -12.91 -6.21 17.27
C GLU A 100 -12.10 -5.34 16.31
N LYS A 101 -11.87 -4.09 16.75
CA LYS A 101 -10.98 -3.13 16.07
C LYS A 101 -9.83 -2.74 16.97
N GLU A 102 -8.70 -2.47 16.38
CA GLU A 102 -7.54 -1.89 17.02
C GLU A 102 -7.20 -0.55 16.37
N ILE A 103 -6.81 0.42 17.19
CA ILE A 103 -6.31 1.72 16.70
C ILE A 103 -4.80 1.63 16.65
N LEU A 104 -4.25 1.79 15.46
CA LEU A 104 -2.81 1.72 15.21
C LEU A 104 -2.35 2.91 14.37
N GLU A 105 -1.13 3.35 14.62
CA GLU A 105 -0.51 4.36 13.78
C GLU A 105 -0.14 3.76 12.41
N GLU A 106 -0.60 4.41 11.34
CA GLU A 106 -0.29 4.08 9.96
C GLU A 106 0.47 5.20 9.27
N GLY A 107 1.43 4.83 8.44
CA GLY A 107 2.05 5.68 7.43
C GLY A 107 1.69 5.19 6.04
N CYS A 108 1.92 6.03 5.04
CA CYS A 108 1.66 5.68 3.65
C CYS A 108 2.78 6.22 2.75
N LEU A 109 3.25 5.41 1.79
CA LEU A 109 4.27 5.82 0.84
C LEU A 109 3.82 7.01 -0.04
N SER A 110 2.51 7.14 -0.29
CA SER A 110 1.93 8.26 -1.04
C SER A 110 1.71 9.53 -0.19
N PHE A 111 1.90 9.46 1.13
CA PHE A 111 1.80 10.58 2.07
C PHE A 111 3.07 10.68 2.93
N PRO A 112 4.23 11.04 2.33
CA PRO A 112 5.48 11.14 3.06
C PRO A 112 5.37 12.06 4.29
N GLU A 113 5.99 11.67 5.41
CA GLU A 113 5.99 12.41 6.68
C GLU A 113 4.61 12.53 7.37
N ILE A 114 3.55 11.91 6.84
CA ILE A 114 2.23 11.91 7.44
C ILE A 114 1.95 10.54 8.06
N ARG A 115 1.51 10.56 9.32
CA ARG A 115 1.01 9.39 10.03
C ARG A 115 -0.33 9.73 10.67
N ASP A 116 -1.20 8.75 10.80
CA ASP A 116 -2.50 8.90 11.46
C ASP A 116 -2.85 7.65 12.24
N GLU A 117 -3.67 7.82 13.29
CA GLU A 117 -4.26 6.73 14.03
C GLU A 117 -5.51 6.24 13.32
N VAL A 118 -5.48 5.00 12.84
CA VAL A 118 -6.57 4.40 12.05
C VAL A 118 -7.13 3.18 12.78
N ALA A 119 -8.47 3.14 12.92
CA ALA A 119 -9.16 1.98 13.48
C ALA A 119 -9.33 0.90 12.40
N ARG A 120 -8.68 -0.25 12.62
CA ARG A 120 -8.72 -1.41 11.71
C ARG A 120 -9.34 -2.61 12.39
N TYR A 121 -10.05 -3.45 11.63
CA TYR A 121 -10.48 -4.75 12.14
C TYR A 121 -9.28 -5.66 12.37
N LYS A 122 -9.25 -6.34 13.52
CA LYS A 122 -8.17 -7.27 13.87
C LYS A 122 -8.16 -8.52 13.02
N ASN A 123 -9.34 -9.01 12.63
CA ASN A 123 -9.49 -10.23 11.86
C ASN A 123 -10.33 -9.94 10.61
N ILE A 124 -9.84 -10.35 9.45
CA ILE A 124 -10.54 -10.21 8.16
C ILE A 124 -10.40 -11.48 7.32
N LYS A 125 -11.34 -11.66 6.38
CA LYS A 125 -11.18 -12.61 5.27
C LYS A 125 -11.17 -11.84 3.97
N VAL A 126 -10.14 -12.06 3.17
CA VAL A 126 -9.94 -11.42 1.88
C VAL A 126 -10.03 -12.46 0.79
N LYS A 127 -10.96 -12.25 -0.14
CA LYS A 127 -11.02 -13.00 -1.39
C LYS A 127 -10.15 -12.30 -2.43
N TYR A 128 -9.39 -13.05 -3.20
CA TYR A 128 -8.50 -12.52 -4.24
C TYR A 128 -8.22 -13.56 -5.31
N ILE A 129 -7.62 -13.15 -6.42
CA ILE A 129 -7.06 -14.03 -7.45
C ILE A 129 -5.55 -14.08 -7.24
N ASP A 130 -4.97 -15.26 -7.24
CA ASP A 130 -3.53 -15.46 -7.12
C ASP A 130 -2.80 -15.31 -8.48
N THR A 131 -1.48 -15.47 -8.46
CA THR A 131 -0.64 -15.36 -9.67
C THR A 131 -0.84 -16.50 -10.69
N ASN A 132 -1.53 -17.58 -10.30
CA ASN A 132 -1.93 -18.67 -11.21
C ASN A 132 -3.29 -18.38 -11.85
N GLY A 133 -4.00 -17.33 -11.43
CA GLY A 133 -5.34 -17.01 -11.89
C GLY A 133 -6.44 -17.75 -11.13
N GLU A 134 -6.13 -18.31 -9.96
CA GLU A 134 -7.08 -19.08 -9.14
C GLU A 134 -7.64 -18.22 -8.00
N GLU A 135 -8.95 -18.38 -7.73
CA GLU A 135 -9.59 -17.68 -6.59
C GLU A 135 -9.13 -18.29 -5.27
N GLN A 136 -8.75 -17.43 -4.34
CA GLN A 136 -8.26 -17.78 -3.02
C GLN A 136 -9.00 -16.98 -1.94
N ILE A 137 -9.04 -17.53 -0.73
CA ILE A 137 -9.49 -16.82 0.47
C ILE A 137 -8.36 -16.85 1.50
N LEU A 138 -7.92 -15.67 1.91
CA LEU A 138 -6.94 -15.46 2.96
C LEU A 138 -7.64 -15.05 4.25
N GLU A 139 -7.43 -15.79 5.34
CA GLU A 139 -7.75 -15.34 6.69
C GLU A 139 -6.52 -14.61 7.25
N ALA A 140 -6.68 -13.35 7.59
CA ALA A 140 -5.62 -12.50 8.10
C ALA A 140 -6.00 -11.89 9.45
N ASN A 141 -5.00 -11.77 10.32
CA ASN A 141 -5.14 -11.18 11.65
C ASN A 141 -4.06 -10.12 11.91
N ASP A 142 -4.28 -9.34 12.96
CA ASP A 142 -3.35 -8.38 13.53
C ASP A 142 -2.65 -7.51 12.47
N TYR A 143 -1.33 -7.53 12.40
CA TYR A 143 -0.56 -6.67 11.52
C TYR A 143 -0.80 -6.95 10.02
N VAL A 144 -0.93 -8.21 9.63
CA VAL A 144 -1.24 -8.59 8.23
C VAL A 144 -2.63 -8.07 7.83
N ALA A 145 -3.62 -8.21 8.72
CA ALA A 145 -4.97 -7.68 8.48
C ALA A 145 -4.97 -6.15 8.31
N LYS A 146 -4.16 -5.44 9.11
CA LYS A 146 -3.98 -3.99 9.00
C LYS A 146 -3.41 -3.59 7.64
N VAL A 147 -2.29 -4.21 7.22
CA VAL A 147 -1.64 -3.90 5.93
C VAL A 147 -2.60 -4.16 4.78
N LEU A 148 -3.30 -5.30 4.77
CA LEU A 148 -4.27 -5.62 3.73
C LEU A 148 -5.41 -4.60 3.64
N GLN A 149 -5.97 -4.16 4.77
CA GLN A 149 -7.01 -3.13 4.78
C GLN A 149 -6.51 -1.81 4.19
N HIS A 150 -5.28 -1.39 4.56
CA HIS A 150 -4.65 -0.19 4.02
C HIS A 150 -4.51 -0.25 2.49
N GLU A 151 -3.94 -1.34 1.97
CA GLU A 151 -3.72 -1.49 0.53
C GLU A 151 -5.03 -1.65 -0.27
N ILE A 152 -6.04 -2.30 0.32
CA ILE A 152 -7.36 -2.41 -0.30
C ILE A 152 -8.05 -1.04 -0.36
N ASP A 153 -7.91 -0.19 0.67
CA ASP A 153 -8.44 1.18 0.66
C ASP A 153 -7.84 2.02 -0.47
N HIS A 154 -6.57 1.83 -0.80
CA HIS A 154 -5.97 2.43 -2.01
C HIS A 154 -6.70 2.02 -3.28
N THR A 155 -7.03 0.73 -3.43
CA THR A 155 -7.74 0.24 -4.63
C THR A 155 -9.19 0.75 -4.71
N ASN A 156 -9.78 1.15 -3.58
CA ASN A 156 -11.11 1.74 -3.50
C ASN A 156 -11.11 3.27 -3.68
N GLY A 157 -9.94 3.91 -3.66
CA GLY A 157 -9.79 5.37 -3.69
C GLY A 157 -10.09 6.06 -2.36
N TRP A 158 -10.14 5.34 -1.24
CA TRP A 158 -10.57 5.85 0.09
C TRP A 158 -9.43 6.36 0.95
N ILE A 159 -8.19 6.00 0.63
CA ILE A 159 -7.04 6.27 1.51
C ILE A 159 -6.85 7.78 1.79
N THR A 160 -7.12 8.63 0.81
CA THR A 160 -7.01 10.09 0.97
C THR A 160 -8.00 10.62 2.01
N ASP A 161 -9.20 10.06 2.06
CA ASP A 161 -10.24 10.47 3.03
C ASP A 161 -9.85 10.04 4.45
N ILE A 162 -9.23 8.87 4.60
CA ILE A 162 -8.75 8.34 5.88
C ILE A 162 -7.70 9.29 6.46
N PHE A 163 -6.73 9.72 5.66
CA PHE A 163 -5.63 10.61 6.09
C PHE A 163 -5.96 12.12 6.00
N PHE A 164 -7.17 12.48 5.60
CA PHE A 164 -7.53 13.86 5.22
C PHE A 164 -7.28 14.91 6.31
N LYS A 165 -7.56 14.57 7.57
CA LYS A 165 -7.35 15.51 8.69
C LYS A 165 -5.87 15.82 8.91
N GLN A 166 -5.02 14.81 8.86
CA GLN A 166 -3.58 14.95 9.06
C GLN A 166 -2.92 15.63 7.86
N ILE A 167 -3.36 15.31 6.64
CA ILE A 167 -2.94 16.00 5.43
C ILE A 167 -3.19 17.50 5.55
N LYS A 168 -4.41 17.92 5.92
CA LYS A 168 -4.75 19.33 6.11
C LYS A 168 -3.89 20.00 7.18
N LYS A 169 -3.67 19.33 8.31
CA LYS A 169 -2.82 19.83 9.39
C LYS A 169 -1.38 20.03 8.92
N PHE A 170 -0.81 19.02 8.27
CA PHE A 170 0.57 19.04 7.79
C PHE A 170 0.84 20.21 6.82
N TYR A 171 -0.02 20.40 5.82
CA TYR A 171 0.14 21.50 4.86
C TYR A 171 -0.07 22.87 5.50
N ARG A 172 -1.03 23.02 6.42
CA ARG A 172 -1.21 24.26 7.18
C ARG A 172 0.05 24.61 7.96
N ASP A 173 0.63 23.65 8.68
CA ASP A 173 1.83 23.86 9.50
C ASP A 173 3.06 24.20 8.64
N LYS A 174 3.21 23.57 7.47
CA LYS A 174 4.27 23.91 6.49
C LYS A 174 4.12 25.36 5.97
N ILE A 175 2.92 25.79 5.66
CA ILE A 175 2.65 27.18 5.21
C ILE A 175 2.99 28.17 6.30
N GLN A 176 2.58 27.92 7.54
CA GLN A 176 2.89 28.80 8.68
C GLN A 176 4.40 28.90 8.94
N LYS A 177 5.13 27.77 8.90
CA LYS A 177 6.60 27.77 9.04
C LYS A 177 7.29 28.57 7.93
N LYS A 178 6.82 28.47 6.69
CA LYS A 178 7.37 29.23 5.56
C LYS A 178 7.16 30.73 5.76
N ASN A 179 5.95 31.15 6.11
CA ASN A 179 5.62 32.56 6.36
C ASN A 179 6.45 33.14 7.52
N ASN A 180 6.62 32.39 8.63
CA ASN A 180 7.44 32.85 9.76
C ASN A 180 8.92 32.97 9.40
N ASN A 181 9.47 32.07 8.56
CA ASN A 181 10.84 32.15 8.09
C ASN A 181 11.09 33.32 7.14
N ASP A 182 10.10 33.67 6.31
CA ASP A 182 10.18 34.84 5.41
C ASP A 182 10.10 36.15 6.20
N TYR A 183 9.30 36.21 7.28
CA TYR A 183 9.25 37.37 8.18
C TYR A 183 10.59 37.59 8.91
N THR A 184 11.25 36.52 9.36
CA THR A 184 12.53 36.63 10.07
C THR A 184 13.71 36.98 9.15
N LYS A 185 13.64 36.68 7.87
CA LYS A 185 14.65 37.07 6.87
C LYS A 185 14.54 38.55 6.46
N ASN A 186 13.34 39.13 6.50
CA ASN A 186 13.08 40.52 6.15
C ASN A 186 13.33 41.50 7.30
N LEU A 187 13.67 41.03 8.52
CA LEU A 187 13.98 41.80 9.71
C LEU A 187 15.50 41.87 10.03
N ARG A 188 16.33 41.36 9.16
CA ARG A 188 17.80 41.43 9.19
C ARG A 188 18.32 42.21 7.99
#